data_2bbb1e9122529ff866836ed3a03760e0
#
_entry.id   2bbb1e9122529ff866836ed3a03760e0
#
_cell.length_a   1.000
_cell.length_b   1.000
_cell.length_c   1.000
_cell.angle_alpha   90.00
_cell.angle_beta   90.00
_cell.angle_gamma   90.00
#
_symmetry.space_group_name_H-M   'P 1'
#
loop_
_entity.id
_entity.type
_entity.pdbx_description
1 polymer ?
#
loop_
_entity_poly.entity_id
_entity_poly.type
_entity_poly.pdbx_seq_one_letter_code
_entity_poly.pdbx_strand_id
1 'polypeptide(L)'
;MLISRVVSARTSRIDEIPTPAPGAGQVLVEILASGVCTSDLTPWRDGPTPGGGPIALGHEIAGRVVATGPGASRWRDGELVTGLGGPGFATHAVLEADLLLPVPAGVEPAHAIGEPIATLEEAISRTPVTAGSRVAIIGLGFMGLGLLQLVRTRAPRTIIAVDPNPEARERALALGAHVALHPDDVAAYAETGRAEGSGGAAAADGAADPRADVVLEATGVTPGLATASPLVRPFGTLCVVGYHHAGTAPFDMELWYKGATVVNGFCPDHPRVMQAMTDALRHVADRRFTFAPLVTHRFGLDGVDAAYALMAAHAPGFVKAVIEP
;
A
#
# COMPACT_ATOMS: atom_id res chain seq x y z
N MET A 1 28.79 -5.07 1.08
CA MET A 1 27.55 -4.31 1.12
C MET A 1 27.16 -3.99 2.57
N LEU A 2 26.46 -2.88 2.78
CA LEU A 2 25.86 -2.56 4.07
C LEU A 2 24.43 -3.09 4.14
N ILE A 3 24.01 -3.52 5.34
CA ILE A 3 22.66 -4.02 5.60
C ILE A 3 22.23 -3.65 7.02
N SER A 4 21.02 -3.10 7.16
CA SER A 4 20.42 -2.86 8.47
C SER A 4 19.68 -4.13 8.93
N ARG A 5 19.93 -4.58 10.15
CA ARG A 5 19.31 -5.75 10.76
C ARG A 5 18.79 -5.45 12.15
N VAL A 6 17.59 -5.87 12.46
CA VAL A 6 17.04 -5.81 13.81
C VAL A 6 17.78 -6.81 14.69
N VAL A 7 18.46 -6.32 15.72
CA VAL A 7 19.28 -7.12 16.65
C VAL A 7 18.60 -7.34 18.00
N SER A 8 17.68 -6.45 18.37
CA SER A 8 16.82 -6.56 19.55
C SER A 8 15.55 -5.72 19.32
N ALA A 9 14.60 -5.79 20.24
CA ALA A 9 13.36 -5.03 20.16
C ALA A 9 13.63 -3.54 19.86
N ARG A 10 13.08 -3.03 18.76
CA ARG A 10 13.20 -1.63 18.28
C ARG A 10 14.63 -1.15 18.08
N THR A 11 15.57 -2.06 17.83
CA THR A 11 16.97 -1.71 17.68
C THR A 11 17.55 -2.43 16.47
N SER A 12 17.97 -1.65 15.50
CA SER A 12 18.67 -2.11 14.31
C SER A 12 20.15 -1.77 14.38
N ARG A 13 20.97 -2.58 13.71
CA ARG A 13 22.40 -2.35 13.54
C ARG A 13 22.76 -2.49 12.07
N ILE A 14 23.65 -1.61 11.59
CA ILE A 14 24.22 -1.75 10.24
C ILE A 14 25.41 -2.68 10.33
N ASP A 15 25.35 -3.75 9.55
CA ASP A 15 26.45 -4.71 9.38
C ASP A 15 27.08 -4.52 7.99
N GLU A 16 28.40 -4.64 7.91
CA GLU A 16 29.11 -4.76 6.65
C GLU A 16 29.35 -6.25 6.36
N ILE A 17 28.86 -6.71 5.21
CA ILE A 17 29.00 -8.10 4.78
C ILE A 17 29.48 -8.18 3.32
N PRO A 18 30.07 -9.30 2.88
CA PRO A 18 30.39 -9.49 1.47
C PRO A 18 29.17 -9.30 0.59
N THR A 19 29.33 -8.59 -0.54
CA THR A 19 28.24 -8.47 -1.51
C THR A 19 28.00 -9.84 -2.17
N PRO A 20 26.77 -10.40 -2.12
CA PRO A 20 26.49 -11.70 -2.71
C PRO A 20 26.52 -11.64 -4.24
N ALA A 21 26.93 -12.71 -4.88
CA ALA A 21 26.83 -12.86 -6.33
C ALA A 21 25.46 -13.45 -6.70
N PRO A 22 24.83 -13.01 -7.80
CA PRO A 22 23.56 -13.56 -8.24
C PRO A 22 23.75 -14.99 -8.81
N GLY A 23 22.88 -15.91 -8.37
CA GLY A 23 22.78 -17.27 -8.89
C GLY A 23 22.00 -17.37 -10.21
N ALA A 24 21.69 -18.58 -10.63
CA ALA A 24 20.90 -18.82 -11.84
C ALA A 24 19.47 -18.21 -11.67
N GLY A 25 19.01 -17.46 -12.68
CA GLY A 25 17.72 -16.78 -12.65
C GLY A 25 17.66 -15.53 -11.77
N GLN A 26 18.79 -15.11 -11.19
CA GLN A 26 18.85 -14.00 -10.25
C GLN A 26 19.60 -12.80 -10.81
N VAL A 27 19.36 -11.65 -10.23
CA VAL A 27 20.11 -10.40 -10.48
C VAL A 27 20.56 -9.80 -9.16
N LEU A 28 21.70 -9.13 -9.17
CA LEU A 28 22.14 -8.24 -8.09
C LEU A 28 21.62 -6.85 -8.38
N VAL A 29 20.89 -6.28 -7.44
CA VAL A 29 20.32 -4.94 -7.52
C VAL A 29 20.95 -4.06 -6.46
N GLU A 30 21.49 -2.89 -6.87
CA GLU A 30 21.77 -1.77 -5.99
C GLU A 30 20.43 -1.16 -5.56
N ILE A 31 20.11 -1.17 -4.28
CA ILE A 31 18.86 -0.60 -3.77
C ILE A 31 18.96 0.91 -3.75
N LEU A 32 18.05 1.59 -4.42
CA LEU A 32 17.96 3.06 -4.45
C LEU A 32 16.86 3.58 -3.52
N ALA A 33 15.81 2.78 -3.31
CA ALA A 33 14.77 3.07 -2.34
C ALA A 33 14.08 1.78 -1.90
N SER A 34 13.72 1.72 -0.63
CA SER A 34 12.86 0.66 -0.08
C SER A 34 11.83 1.25 0.86
N GLY A 35 10.55 0.95 0.62
CA GLY A 35 9.45 1.43 1.45
C GLY A 35 9.46 0.78 2.84
N VAL A 36 9.06 1.56 3.85
CA VAL A 36 8.84 1.08 5.22
C VAL A 36 7.39 0.62 5.33
N CYS A 37 7.17 -0.69 5.58
CA CYS A 37 5.87 -1.33 5.61
C CYS A 37 5.41 -1.68 7.03
N THR A 38 4.11 -1.57 7.29
CA THR A 38 3.52 -1.96 8.59
C THR A 38 3.61 -3.46 8.86
N SER A 39 3.73 -4.30 7.83
CA SER A 39 3.94 -5.75 8.01
C SER A 39 5.26 -6.08 8.70
N ASP A 40 6.28 -5.23 8.54
CA ASP A 40 7.58 -5.36 9.20
C ASP A 40 7.60 -4.77 10.62
N LEU A 41 6.52 -4.11 11.05
CA LEU A 41 6.47 -3.44 12.36
C LEU A 41 6.59 -4.43 13.53
N THR A 42 5.95 -5.59 13.42
CA THR A 42 6.01 -6.62 14.47
C THR A 42 7.43 -7.18 14.65
N PRO A 43 8.13 -7.66 13.60
CA PRO A 43 9.52 -8.12 13.76
C PRO A 43 10.47 -7.00 14.21
N TRP A 44 10.26 -5.75 13.83
CA TRP A 44 11.05 -4.64 14.37
C TRP A 44 10.76 -4.38 15.85
N ARG A 45 9.46 -4.35 16.22
CA ARG A 45 9.04 -4.03 17.59
C ARG A 45 9.47 -5.10 18.60
N ASP A 46 9.34 -6.36 18.23
CA ASP A 46 9.54 -7.50 19.13
C ASP A 46 10.99 -8.03 19.08
N GLY A 47 11.71 -7.77 17.98
CA GLY A 47 13.07 -8.27 17.75
C GLY A 47 13.13 -9.76 17.41
N PRO A 48 14.35 -10.29 17.28
CA PRO A 48 14.56 -11.73 17.04
C PRO A 48 14.01 -12.60 18.18
N THR A 49 13.49 -13.77 17.83
CA THR A 49 13.11 -14.77 18.83
C THR A 49 14.34 -15.22 19.64
N PRO A 50 14.19 -15.67 20.91
CA PRO A 50 15.29 -16.19 21.71
C PRO A 50 16.06 -17.26 20.95
N GLY A 51 17.39 -17.06 20.78
CA GLY A 51 18.25 -17.95 19.99
C GLY A 51 18.20 -17.75 18.47
N GLY A 52 17.36 -16.86 17.97
CA GLY A 52 17.33 -16.43 16.58
C GLY A 52 18.43 -15.42 16.25
N GLY A 53 18.82 -15.36 14.96
CA GLY A 53 19.76 -14.36 14.45
C GLY A 53 19.10 -13.01 14.16
N PRO A 54 19.92 -11.97 13.85
CA PRO A 54 19.40 -10.68 13.42
C PRO A 54 18.45 -10.76 12.20
N ILE A 55 17.39 -9.96 12.19
CA ILE A 55 16.35 -9.99 11.16
C ILE A 55 16.64 -8.87 10.14
N ALA A 56 16.75 -9.25 8.87
CA ALA A 56 16.80 -8.28 7.76
C ALA A 56 15.39 -7.97 7.27
N LEU A 57 15.05 -6.68 7.14
CA LEU A 57 13.73 -6.18 6.77
C LEU A 57 13.77 -5.40 5.45
N GLY A 58 12.57 -4.96 5.02
CA GLY A 58 12.35 -4.24 3.78
C GLY A 58 12.07 -5.18 2.60
N HIS A 59 10.92 -4.97 1.96
CA HIS A 59 10.46 -5.80 0.83
C HIS A 59 9.77 -4.98 -0.27
N GLU A 60 9.68 -3.67 -0.09
CA GLU A 60 9.11 -2.75 -1.07
C GLU A 60 10.26 -2.02 -1.80
N ILE A 61 10.86 -2.66 -2.79
CA ILE A 61 12.13 -2.23 -3.37
C ILE A 61 11.99 -1.52 -4.72
N ALA A 62 12.89 -0.58 -4.95
CA ALA A 62 13.25 -0.07 -6.28
C ALA A 62 14.77 0.16 -6.31
N GLY A 63 15.42 -0.19 -7.42
CA GLY A 63 16.86 -0.14 -7.49
C GLY A 63 17.40 -0.22 -8.91
N ARG A 64 18.70 -0.47 -9.03
CA ARG A 64 19.43 -0.58 -10.29
C ARG A 64 20.10 -1.95 -10.40
N VAL A 65 19.95 -2.60 -11.52
CA VAL A 65 20.69 -3.84 -11.82
C VAL A 65 22.18 -3.53 -11.95
N VAL A 66 23.00 -4.30 -11.23
CA VAL A 66 24.48 -4.16 -11.25
C VAL A 66 25.19 -5.44 -11.64
N ALA A 67 24.51 -6.59 -11.59
CA ALA A 67 25.02 -7.84 -12.16
C ALA A 67 23.86 -8.81 -12.42
N THR A 68 24.05 -9.70 -13.38
CA THR A 68 23.09 -10.74 -13.75
C THR A 68 23.70 -12.13 -13.62
N GLY A 69 22.94 -13.05 -13.04
CA GLY A 69 23.30 -14.48 -12.99
C GLY A 69 22.93 -15.21 -14.30
N PRO A 70 23.35 -16.47 -14.44
CA PRO A 70 22.99 -17.29 -15.60
C PRO A 70 21.47 -17.37 -15.77
N GLY A 71 20.98 -17.21 -17.00
CA GLY A 71 19.53 -17.26 -17.31
C GLY A 71 18.75 -15.96 -17.07
N ALA A 72 19.35 -14.92 -16.45
CA ALA A 72 18.71 -13.64 -16.20
C ALA A 72 19.01 -12.57 -17.29
N SER A 73 19.35 -12.99 -18.50
CA SER A 73 19.83 -12.13 -19.62
C SER A 73 18.81 -11.12 -20.14
N ARG A 74 17.57 -11.15 -19.68
CA ARG A 74 16.58 -10.10 -19.98
C ARG A 74 16.93 -8.76 -19.34
N TRP A 75 17.76 -8.75 -18.28
CA TRP A 75 18.21 -7.56 -17.59
C TRP A 75 19.62 -7.16 -17.98
N ARG A 76 19.92 -5.87 -17.96
CA ARG A 76 21.23 -5.29 -18.24
C ARG A 76 21.66 -4.38 -17.10
N ASP A 77 22.98 -4.25 -16.94
CA ASP A 77 23.55 -3.32 -15.96
C ASP A 77 23.03 -1.89 -16.22
N GLY A 78 22.69 -1.20 -15.14
CA GLY A 78 22.17 0.15 -15.17
C GLY A 78 20.66 0.27 -15.31
N GLU A 79 19.91 -0.79 -15.65
CA GLU A 79 18.45 -0.76 -15.74
C GLU A 79 17.82 -0.53 -14.37
N LEU A 80 16.86 0.41 -14.30
CA LEU A 80 16.08 0.65 -13.09
C LEU A 80 14.95 -0.35 -12.99
N VAL A 81 14.86 -1.00 -11.84
CA VAL A 81 13.89 -2.08 -11.57
C VAL A 81 13.16 -1.88 -10.26
N THR A 82 11.97 -2.43 -10.19
CA THR A 82 11.17 -2.58 -8.98
C THR A 82 10.50 -3.94 -9.01
N GLY A 83 10.10 -4.48 -7.85
CA GLY A 83 9.47 -5.80 -7.83
C GLY A 83 9.32 -6.36 -6.43
N LEU A 84 9.26 -7.69 -6.36
CA LEU A 84 9.09 -8.45 -5.13
C LEU A 84 10.44 -8.99 -4.64
N GLY A 85 10.64 -9.01 -3.33
CA GLY A 85 11.81 -9.60 -2.68
C GLY A 85 12.49 -8.63 -1.71
N GLY A 86 13.64 -9.05 -1.20
CA GLY A 86 14.43 -8.30 -0.21
C GLY A 86 15.72 -9.04 0.13
N PRO A 87 16.47 -8.56 1.14
CA PRO A 87 16.16 -7.43 2.02
C PRO A 87 16.36 -6.06 1.35
N GLY A 88 15.42 -5.15 1.55
CA GLY A 88 15.45 -3.82 0.95
C GLY A 88 16.19 -2.77 1.82
N PHE A 89 16.40 -3.02 3.11
CA PHE A 89 17.18 -2.13 3.95
C PHE A 89 18.67 -2.53 3.92
N ALA A 90 19.20 -2.50 2.71
CA ALA A 90 20.57 -2.84 2.38
C ALA A 90 21.01 -2.07 1.14
N THR A 91 22.33 -1.86 0.95
CA THR A 91 22.81 -1.23 -0.27
C THR A 91 22.62 -2.09 -1.52
N HIS A 92 22.52 -3.41 -1.35
CA HIS A 92 22.32 -4.36 -2.45
C HIS A 92 21.44 -5.54 -2.00
N ALA A 93 20.72 -6.13 -2.95
CA ALA A 93 19.98 -7.38 -2.75
C ALA A 93 20.11 -8.27 -4.00
N VAL A 94 20.14 -9.60 -3.77
CA VAL A 94 19.98 -10.58 -4.86
C VAL A 94 18.50 -10.92 -4.97
N LEU A 95 17.93 -10.74 -6.16
CA LEU A 95 16.51 -10.85 -6.43
C LEU A 95 16.24 -11.78 -7.60
N GLU A 96 15.07 -12.44 -7.58
CA GLU A 96 14.62 -13.27 -8.70
C GLU A 96 14.30 -12.40 -9.90
N ALA A 97 14.93 -12.66 -11.04
CA ALA A 97 14.80 -11.88 -12.25
C ALA A 97 13.34 -11.77 -12.74
N ASP A 98 12.55 -12.83 -12.55
CA ASP A 98 11.15 -12.90 -12.97
C ASP A 98 10.18 -12.16 -12.06
N LEU A 99 10.62 -11.77 -10.86
CA LEU A 99 9.86 -10.97 -9.90
C LEU A 99 10.16 -9.47 -9.99
N LEU A 100 10.80 -9.04 -11.07
CA LEU A 100 11.16 -7.65 -11.33
C LEU A 100 10.49 -7.11 -12.58
N LEU A 101 10.17 -5.82 -12.56
CA LEU A 101 9.69 -5.03 -13.69
C LEU A 101 10.53 -3.75 -13.84
N PRO A 102 10.61 -3.17 -15.05
CA PRO A 102 11.32 -1.92 -15.23
C PRO A 102 10.57 -0.77 -14.55
N VAL A 103 11.30 0.13 -13.89
CA VAL A 103 10.76 1.41 -13.44
C VAL A 103 10.45 2.25 -14.68
N PRO A 104 9.26 2.87 -14.80
CA PRO A 104 8.92 3.72 -15.93
C PRO A 104 9.91 4.88 -16.11
N ALA A 105 10.22 5.19 -17.36
CA ALA A 105 11.20 6.22 -17.69
C ALA A 105 10.85 7.58 -17.08
N GLY A 106 11.84 8.23 -16.45
CA GLY A 106 11.69 9.53 -15.82
C GLY A 106 10.94 9.52 -14.48
N VAL A 107 10.64 8.33 -13.92
CA VAL A 107 10.08 8.18 -12.59
C VAL A 107 11.22 7.93 -11.59
N GLU A 108 11.20 8.65 -10.48
CA GLU A 108 12.12 8.44 -9.37
C GLU A 108 11.85 7.07 -8.72
N PRO A 109 12.88 6.25 -8.43
CA PRO A 109 12.70 4.92 -7.84
C PRO A 109 11.82 4.91 -6.57
N ALA A 110 11.97 5.86 -5.67
CA ALA A 110 11.15 5.99 -4.46
C ALA A 110 9.64 6.19 -4.75
N HIS A 111 9.29 6.64 -5.95
CA HIS A 111 7.91 6.86 -6.39
C HIS A 111 7.36 5.71 -7.24
N ALA A 112 8.16 4.67 -7.48
CA ALA A 112 7.82 3.50 -8.28
C ALA A 112 8.09 2.18 -7.55
N ILE A 113 7.97 2.15 -6.21
CA ILE A 113 8.07 0.91 -5.43
C ILE A 113 6.92 -0.03 -5.82
N GLY A 114 7.26 -1.17 -6.41
CA GLY A 114 6.31 -2.03 -7.13
C GLY A 114 5.42 -2.88 -6.24
N GLU A 115 5.93 -3.38 -5.11
CA GLU A 115 5.17 -4.28 -4.24
C GLU A 115 3.85 -3.66 -3.77
N PRO A 116 3.84 -2.45 -3.13
CA PRO A 116 2.58 -1.88 -2.66
C PRO A 116 1.63 -1.49 -3.79
N ILE A 117 2.12 -1.00 -4.93
CA ILE A 117 1.22 -0.66 -6.05
C ILE A 117 0.58 -1.91 -6.66
N ALA A 118 1.32 -3.04 -6.70
CA ALA A 118 0.79 -4.33 -7.15
C ALA A 118 -0.31 -4.83 -6.22
N THR A 119 -0.09 -4.75 -4.91
CA THR A 119 -1.08 -5.13 -3.89
C THR A 119 -2.37 -4.31 -4.03
N LEU A 120 -2.25 -3.00 -4.27
CA LEU A 120 -3.40 -2.11 -4.48
C LEU A 120 -4.18 -2.46 -5.75
N GLU A 121 -3.48 -2.67 -6.87
CA GLU A 121 -4.10 -2.99 -8.16
C GLU A 121 -4.77 -4.38 -8.13
N GLU A 122 -4.11 -5.38 -7.52
CA GLU A 122 -4.71 -6.71 -7.35
C GLU A 122 -5.98 -6.64 -6.50
N ALA A 123 -5.98 -5.88 -5.40
CA ALA A 123 -7.17 -5.70 -4.57
C ALA A 123 -8.34 -5.09 -5.38
N ILE A 124 -8.07 -4.05 -6.18
CA ILE A 124 -9.08 -3.43 -7.04
C ILE A 124 -9.57 -4.41 -8.13
N SER A 125 -8.66 -5.16 -8.76
CA SER A 125 -9.00 -6.10 -9.83
C SER A 125 -9.96 -7.20 -9.40
N ARG A 126 -10.00 -7.50 -8.08
CA ARG A 126 -10.91 -8.47 -7.47
C ARG A 126 -12.28 -7.91 -7.11
N THR A 127 -12.49 -6.63 -7.36
CA THR A 127 -13.75 -5.94 -7.08
C THR A 127 -14.44 -5.52 -8.37
N PRO A 128 -15.78 -5.34 -8.36
CA PRO A 128 -16.53 -4.88 -9.53
C PRO A 128 -16.46 -3.35 -9.71
N VAL A 129 -15.32 -2.72 -9.44
CA VAL A 129 -15.14 -1.29 -9.69
C VAL A 129 -15.10 -1.03 -11.18
N THR A 130 -16.08 -0.27 -11.67
CA THR A 130 -16.23 0.10 -13.08
C THR A 130 -16.54 1.59 -13.22
N ALA A 131 -16.61 2.08 -14.46
CA ALA A 131 -17.06 3.44 -14.73
C ALA A 131 -18.48 3.65 -14.16
N GLY A 132 -18.66 4.76 -13.46
CA GLY A 132 -19.92 5.10 -12.82
C GLY A 132 -20.16 4.49 -11.44
N SER A 133 -19.30 3.59 -10.93
CA SER A 133 -19.40 3.04 -9.58
C SER A 133 -19.27 4.13 -8.51
N ARG A 134 -19.97 3.95 -7.38
CA ARG A 134 -19.71 4.64 -6.13
C ARG A 134 -18.74 3.80 -5.31
N VAL A 135 -17.63 4.35 -4.92
CA VAL A 135 -16.59 3.63 -4.18
C VAL A 135 -16.31 4.34 -2.86
N ALA A 136 -16.32 3.62 -1.75
CA ALA A 136 -15.87 4.14 -0.46
C ALA A 136 -14.50 3.54 -0.11
N ILE A 137 -13.64 4.37 0.49
CA ILE A 137 -12.31 3.97 0.97
C ILE A 137 -12.23 4.31 2.45
N ILE A 138 -12.02 3.29 3.28
CA ILE A 138 -11.92 3.41 4.73
C ILE A 138 -10.46 3.29 5.14
N GLY A 139 -9.93 4.33 5.78
CA GLY A 139 -8.50 4.47 6.08
C GLY A 139 -7.76 5.17 4.94
N LEU A 140 -7.24 6.36 5.22
CA LEU A 140 -6.58 7.24 4.26
C LEU A 140 -5.09 7.39 4.59
N GLY A 141 -4.47 6.30 5.02
CA GLY A 141 -3.02 6.13 5.07
C GLY A 141 -2.44 5.90 3.67
N PHE A 142 -1.19 5.46 3.61
CA PHE A 142 -0.49 5.21 2.34
C PHE A 142 -1.27 4.31 1.37
N MET A 143 -1.77 3.16 1.86
CA MET A 143 -2.53 2.23 1.03
C MET A 143 -3.87 2.83 0.57
N GLY A 144 -4.63 3.45 1.48
CA GLY A 144 -5.93 4.06 1.11
C GLY A 144 -5.80 5.21 0.12
N LEU A 145 -4.80 6.08 0.27
CA LEU A 145 -4.52 7.16 -0.69
C LEU A 145 -4.00 6.62 -2.04
N GLY A 146 -3.28 5.50 -2.02
CA GLY A 146 -2.92 4.77 -3.23
C GLY A 146 -4.14 4.17 -3.94
N LEU A 147 -5.02 3.47 -3.19
CA LEU A 147 -6.31 2.95 -3.71
C LEU A 147 -7.14 4.06 -4.36
N LEU A 148 -7.23 5.23 -3.72
CA LEU A 148 -7.96 6.37 -4.26
C LEU A 148 -7.49 6.74 -5.67
N GLN A 149 -6.18 6.85 -5.87
CA GLN A 149 -5.61 7.19 -7.17
C GLN A 149 -5.90 6.10 -8.22
N LEU A 150 -5.75 4.82 -7.88
CA LEU A 150 -6.06 3.71 -8.81
C LEU A 150 -7.55 3.59 -9.10
N VAL A 151 -8.43 3.76 -8.10
CA VAL A 151 -9.89 3.80 -8.30
C VAL A 151 -10.27 4.91 -9.29
N ARG A 152 -9.66 6.09 -9.22
CA ARG A 152 -9.90 7.17 -10.17
C ARG A 152 -9.60 6.77 -11.62
N THR A 153 -8.65 5.87 -11.84
CA THR A 153 -8.35 5.39 -13.22
C THR A 153 -9.50 4.60 -13.84
N ARG A 154 -10.44 4.11 -13.02
CA ARG A 154 -11.65 3.36 -13.43
C ARG A 154 -12.85 4.27 -13.72
N ALA A 155 -12.70 5.61 -13.64
CA ALA A 155 -13.76 6.60 -13.84
C ALA A 155 -15.00 6.36 -12.94
N PRO A 156 -14.83 6.25 -11.62
CA PRO A 156 -15.97 6.10 -10.70
C PRO A 156 -16.83 7.37 -10.73
N ARG A 157 -18.10 7.24 -10.43
CA ARG A 157 -19.03 8.38 -10.28
C ARG A 157 -18.74 9.16 -9.01
N THR A 158 -18.48 8.45 -7.91
CA THR A 158 -18.24 9.05 -6.61
C THR A 158 -17.18 8.27 -5.86
N ILE A 159 -16.24 8.96 -5.23
CA ILE A 159 -15.31 8.41 -4.25
C ILE A 159 -15.60 9.04 -2.90
N ILE A 160 -15.93 8.21 -1.92
CA ILE A 160 -16.16 8.56 -0.52
C ILE A 160 -14.90 8.13 0.24
N ALA A 161 -14.24 9.06 0.90
CA ALA A 161 -13.03 8.81 1.67
C ALA A 161 -13.32 8.97 3.16
N VAL A 162 -12.91 8.01 4.00
CA VAL A 162 -13.24 8.00 5.43
C VAL A 162 -11.98 7.83 6.26
N ASP A 163 -11.73 8.76 7.18
CA ASP A 163 -10.61 8.69 8.13
C ASP A 163 -10.86 9.61 9.32
N PRO A 164 -10.47 9.25 10.56
CA PRO A 164 -10.57 10.13 11.71
C PRO A 164 -9.62 11.34 11.61
N ASN A 165 -8.47 11.20 10.90
CA ASN A 165 -7.49 12.27 10.77
C ASN A 165 -7.93 13.32 9.74
N PRO A 166 -8.12 14.60 10.13
CA PRO A 166 -8.53 15.66 9.21
C PRO A 166 -7.51 15.91 8.08
N GLU A 167 -6.20 15.83 8.37
CA GLU A 167 -5.18 16.00 7.34
C GLU A 167 -5.23 14.89 6.27
N ALA A 168 -5.56 13.65 6.67
CA ALA A 168 -5.72 12.54 5.73
C ALA A 168 -6.95 12.77 4.82
N ARG A 169 -8.05 13.30 5.39
CA ARG A 169 -9.24 13.67 4.62
C ARG A 169 -8.96 14.80 3.62
N GLU A 170 -8.21 15.82 4.03
CA GLU A 170 -7.78 16.91 3.14
C GLU A 170 -6.91 16.40 1.98
N ARG A 171 -5.95 15.51 2.27
CA ARG A 171 -5.14 14.86 1.22
C ARG A 171 -6.01 14.04 0.26
N ALA A 172 -7.01 13.33 0.77
CA ALA A 172 -7.91 12.56 -0.07
C ALA A 172 -8.73 13.45 -1.02
N LEU A 173 -9.25 14.59 -0.53
CA LEU A 173 -9.93 15.59 -1.36
C LEU A 173 -8.98 16.15 -2.42
N ALA A 174 -7.75 16.50 -2.06
CA ALA A 174 -6.73 16.99 -3.00
C ALA A 174 -6.36 15.96 -4.07
N LEU A 175 -6.40 14.65 -3.72
CA LEU A 175 -6.17 13.54 -4.65
C LEU A 175 -7.42 13.14 -5.44
N GLY A 176 -8.57 13.81 -5.21
CA GLY A 176 -9.78 13.66 -6.01
C GLY A 176 -10.88 12.80 -5.42
N ALA A 177 -10.92 12.61 -4.10
CA ALA A 177 -12.13 12.18 -3.42
C ALA A 177 -13.23 13.24 -3.60
N HIS A 178 -14.47 12.81 -3.73
CA HIS A 178 -15.63 13.69 -3.89
C HIS A 178 -16.21 14.08 -2.53
N VAL A 179 -16.12 13.16 -1.56
CA VAL A 179 -16.63 13.33 -0.18
C VAL A 179 -15.56 12.82 0.77
N ALA A 180 -15.33 13.54 1.88
CA ALA A 180 -14.45 13.09 2.95
C ALA A 180 -15.20 13.14 4.27
N LEU A 181 -15.26 12.02 5.00
CA LEU A 181 -16.06 11.84 6.21
C LEU A 181 -15.19 11.51 7.42
N HIS A 182 -15.59 11.97 8.59
CA HIS A 182 -15.18 11.36 9.84
C HIS A 182 -15.92 10.01 10.02
N PRO A 183 -15.35 8.97 10.64
CA PRO A 183 -16.05 7.72 10.89
C PRO A 183 -17.40 7.87 11.59
N ASP A 184 -17.55 8.83 12.51
CA ASP A 184 -18.80 9.07 13.23
C ASP A 184 -19.94 9.58 12.33
N ASP A 185 -19.61 10.17 11.19
CA ASP A 185 -20.60 10.72 10.23
C ASP A 185 -21.10 9.66 9.23
N VAL A 186 -20.47 8.49 9.21
CA VAL A 186 -20.71 7.45 8.21
C VAL A 186 -22.15 6.94 8.24
N ALA A 187 -22.71 6.67 9.43
CA ALA A 187 -24.07 6.16 9.56
C ALA A 187 -25.10 7.15 9.00
N ALA A 188 -24.99 8.42 9.41
CA ALA A 188 -25.87 9.49 8.92
C ALA A 188 -25.72 9.71 7.39
N TYR A 189 -24.48 9.63 6.88
CA TYR A 189 -24.25 9.72 5.44
C TYR A 189 -24.86 8.55 4.67
N ALA A 190 -24.76 7.32 5.19
CA ALA A 190 -25.31 6.13 4.56
C ALA A 190 -26.84 6.17 4.45
N GLU A 191 -27.53 6.94 5.29
CA GLU A 191 -28.97 7.13 5.28
C GLU A 191 -29.39 8.31 4.39
N THR A 192 -28.69 9.42 4.45
CA THR A 192 -29.14 10.71 3.89
C THR A 192 -28.40 11.14 2.62
N GLY A 193 -27.19 10.62 2.38
CA GLY A 193 -26.28 11.09 1.34
C GLY A 193 -25.71 12.49 1.64
N ARG A 194 -25.86 13.00 2.85
CA ARG A 194 -25.40 14.32 3.26
C ARG A 194 -24.27 14.20 4.27
N ALA A 195 -23.19 14.92 4.02
CA ALA A 195 -22.07 15.06 4.93
C ALA A 195 -22.25 16.38 5.73
N GLU A 196 -22.62 16.27 7.00
CA GLU A 196 -22.67 17.44 7.89
C GLU A 196 -21.25 17.89 8.23
N GLY A 197 -20.97 19.18 8.04
CA GLY A 197 -19.68 19.79 8.43
C GLY A 197 -18.49 19.52 7.50
N SER A 198 -18.64 18.77 6.43
CA SER A 198 -17.59 18.61 5.41
C SER A 198 -17.66 19.78 4.42
N GLY A 199 -16.54 20.50 4.22
CA GLY A 199 -16.42 21.55 3.21
C GLY A 199 -16.50 21.05 1.76
N GLY A 200 -16.88 19.78 1.56
CA GLY A 200 -17.14 19.15 0.27
C GLY A 200 -18.63 19.23 -0.10
N ALA A 201 -18.91 19.46 -1.36
CA ALA A 201 -20.26 19.44 -1.87
C ALA A 201 -20.96 18.15 -1.43
N ALA A 202 -22.16 18.25 -0.88
CA ALA A 202 -23.04 17.09 -0.71
C ALA A 202 -22.98 16.26 -1.99
N ALA A 203 -23.00 14.93 -1.88
CA ALA A 203 -23.06 14.06 -3.06
C ALA A 203 -24.38 14.34 -3.81
N ALA A 204 -24.42 15.49 -4.49
CA ALA A 204 -25.54 15.95 -5.30
C ALA A 204 -25.54 15.24 -6.65
N ASP A 205 -25.18 13.96 -6.67
CA ASP A 205 -25.21 13.16 -7.89
C ASP A 205 -26.61 12.59 -8.17
N GLY A 206 -27.61 12.93 -7.33
CA GLY A 206 -29.01 12.50 -7.49
C GLY A 206 -29.21 10.98 -7.39
N ALA A 207 -28.27 10.23 -6.82
CA ALA A 207 -28.43 8.78 -6.63
C ALA A 207 -29.51 8.50 -5.59
N ALA A 208 -30.36 7.53 -5.87
CA ALA A 208 -31.41 7.07 -4.95
C ALA A 208 -30.81 6.40 -3.69
N ASP A 209 -29.62 5.81 -3.77
CA ASP A 209 -28.88 5.21 -2.66
C ASP A 209 -27.52 5.90 -2.49
N PRO A 210 -27.23 6.50 -1.35
CA PRO A 210 -25.95 7.17 -1.11
C PRO A 210 -24.79 6.20 -0.82
N ARG A 211 -25.10 4.92 -0.54
CA ARG A 211 -24.09 3.89 -0.20
C ARG A 211 -23.27 3.49 -1.42
N ALA A 212 -22.16 2.83 -1.16
CA ALA A 212 -21.18 2.46 -2.18
C ALA A 212 -21.49 1.09 -2.81
N ASP A 213 -21.21 0.97 -4.10
CA ASP A 213 -21.16 -0.31 -4.81
C ASP A 213 -20.02 -1.18 -4.30
N VAL A 214 -18.88 -0.54 -4.01
CA VAL A 214 -17.67 -1.17 -3.50
C VAL A 214 -17.11 -0.35 -2.35
N VAL A 215 -16.80 -1.00 -1.24
CA VAL A 215 -16.10 -0.43 -0.09
C VAL A 215 -14.75 -1.11 0.02
N LEU A 216 -13.67 -0.33 0.03
CA LEU A 216 -12.30 -0.78 0.19
C LEU A 216 -11.84 -0.44 1.62
N GLU A 217 -11.67 -1.44 2.48
CA GLU A 217 -11.20 -1.27 3.84
C GLU A 217 -9.67 -1.39 3.87
N ALA A 218 -8.96 -0.32 4.22
CA ALA A 218 -7.51 -0.20 4.18
C ALA A 218 -6.89 0.19 5.53
N THR A 219 -7.64 0.00 6.64
CA THR A 219 -7.16 0.39 7.98
C THR A 219 -6.36 -0.70 8.68
N GLY A 220 -6.72 -1.98 8.44
CA GLY A 220 -6.16 -3.12 9.15
C GLY A 220 -6.59 -3.22 10.62
N VAL A 221 -7.66 -2.52 11.04
CA VAL A 221 -8.18 -2.55 12.41
C VAL A 221 -9.68 -2.83 12.46
N THR A 222 -10.13 -3.51 13.50
CA THR A 222 -11.55 -3.88 13.67
C THR A 222 -12.54 -2.69 13.56
N PRO A 223 -12.28 -1.51 14.14
CA PRO A 223 -13.15 -0.35 13.93
C PRO A 223 -13.31 0.06 12.47
N GLY A 224 -12.29 -0.13 11.64
CA GLY A 224 -12.36 0.14 10.19
C GLY A 224 -13.38 -0.75 9.49
N LEU A 225 -13.42 -2.04 9.83
CA LEU A 225 -14.44 -2.97 9.32
C LEU A 225 -15.86 -2.55 9.73
N ALA A 226 -16.03 -2.15 11.00
CA ALA A 226 -17.32 -1.67 11.50
C ALA A 226 -17.77 -0.38 10.79
N THR A 227 -16.82 0.53 10.48
CA THR A 227 -17.07 1.75 9.70
C THR A 227 -17.44 1.44 8.24
N ALA A 228 -16.85 0.38 7.67
CA ALA A 228 -17.09 0.01 6.28
C ALA A 228 -18.50 -0.54 6.04
N SER A 229 -19.03 -1.32 6.98
CA SER A 229 -20.26 -2.09 6.84
C SER A 229 -21.49 -1.24 6.48
N PRO A 230 -21.80 -0.11 7.14
CA PRO A 230 -22.94 0.75 6.81
C PRO A 230 -22.87 1.30 5.38
N LEU A 231 -21.67 1.56 4.84
CA LEU A 231 -21.49 2.11 3.51
C LEU A 231 -21.69 1.11 2.37
N VAL A 232 -21.68 -0.19 2.64
CA VAL A 232 -21.97 -1.20 1.61
C VAL A 232 -23.46 -1.18 1.29
N ARG A 233 -23.85 -0.94 0.01
CA ARG A 233 -25.24 -1.04 -0.40
C ARG A 233 -25.71 -2.50 -0.41
N PRO A 234 -27.04 -2.80 -0.48
CA PRO A 234 -27.51 -4.14 -0.78
C PRO A 234 -26.86 -4.70 -2.06
N PHE A 235 -26.41 -5.94 -1.99
CA PHE A 235 -25.65 -6.63 -3.04
C PHE A 235 -24.34 -5.92 -3.47
N GLY A 236 -23.79 -5.03 -2.61
CA GLY A 236 -22.50 -4.40 -2.81
C GLY A 236 -21.34 -5.32 -2.42
N THR A 237 -20.13 -4.82 -2.58
CA THR A 237 -18.88 -5.55 -2.26
C THR A 237 -18.10 -4.82 -1.19
N LEU A 238 -17.67 -5.56 -0.15
CA LEU A 238 -16.64 -5.14 0.80
C LEU A 238 -15.32 -5.85 0.43
N CYS A 239 -14.27 -5.11 0.12
CA CYS A 239 -12.94 -5.65 -0.06
C CYS A 239 -12.06 -5.29 1.15
N VAL A 240 -11.55 -6.30 1.85
CA VAL A 240 -10.65 -6.14 2.99
C VAL A 240 -9.22 -6.10 2.46
N VAL A 241 -8.64 -4.91 2.40
CA VAL A 241 -7.26 -4.65 1.91
C VAL A 241 -6.29 -4.52 3.08
N GLY A 242 -6.75 -3.95 4.19
CA GLY A 242 -5.94 -3.75 5.39
C GLY A 242 -5.44 -5.06 5.97
N TYR A 243 -4.17 -5.10 6.39
CA TYR A 243 -3.60 -6.25 7.10
C TYR A 243 -4.03 -6.23 8.58
N HIS A 244 -4.94 -7.13 8.95
CA HIS A 244 -5.48 -7.23 10.31
C HIS A 244 -4.59 -8.10 11.20
N HIS A 245 -3.74 -7.46 12.01
CA HIS A 245 -2.78 -8.14 12.89
C HIS A 245 -3.42 -8.93 14.05
N ALA A 246 -4.69 -8.65 14.38
CA ALA A 246 -5.39 -9.28 15.50
C ALA A 246 -5.77 -10.76 15.28
N GLY A 247 -5.55 -11.29 14.08
CA GLY A 247 -5.84 -12.69 13.71
C GLY A 247 -7.33 -12.96 13.46
N THR A 248 -8.23 -12.40 14.25
CA THR A 248 -9.70 -12.52 14.08
C THR A 248 -10.38 -11.17 14.20
N ALA A 249 -11.44 -10.96 13.41
CA ALA A 249 -12.31 -9.79 13.50
C ALA A 249 -13.78 -10.24 13.48
N PRO A 250 -14.70 -9.52 14.19
CA PRO A 250 -16.12 -9.82 14.14
C PRO A 250 -16.66 -9.62 12.70
N PHE A 251 -17.50 -10.54 12.25
CA PHE A 251 -18.26 -10.36 11.03
C PHE A 251 -19.55 -9.60 11.36
N ASP A 252 -19.76 -8.48 10.67
CA ASP A 252 -21.00 -7.70 10.85
C ASP A 252 -22.15 -8.36 10.12
N MET A 253 -23.18 -8.76 10.87
CA MET A 253 -24.38 -9.40 10.33
C MET A 253 -25.20 -8.49 9.41
N GLU A 254 -24.98 -7.18 9.46
CA GLU A 254 -25.59 -6.25 8.49
C GLU A 254 -25.16 -6.56 7.05
N LEU A 255 -23.91 -6.95 6.85
CA LEU A 255 -23.41 -7.40 5.54
C LEU A 255 -24.15 -8.63 5.03
N TRP A 256 -24.50 -9.56 5.93
CA TRP A 256 -25.29 -10.74 5.58
C TRP A 256 -26.71 -10.36 5.16
N TYR A 257 -27.39 -9.49 5.91
CA TYR A 257 -28.73 -9.01 5.57
C TYR A 257 -28.76 -8.22 4.26
N LYS A 258 -27.67 -7.54 3.91
CA LYS A 258 -27.50 -6.84 2.63
C LYS A 258 -27.20 -7.77 1.46
N GLY A 259 -26.94 -9.07 1.71
CA GLY A 259 -26.46 -9.99 0.67
C GLY A 259 -25.12 -9.53 0.06
N ALA A 260 -24.27 -8.88 0.87
CA ALA A 260 -23.01 -8.32 0.41
C ALA A 260 -21.98 -9.40 0.05
N THR A 261 -21.16 -9.15 -0.96
CA THR A 261 -19.97 -9.95 -1.25
C THR A 261 -18.81 -9.43 -0.43
N VAL A 262 -18.09 -10.33 0.26
CA VAL A 262 -16.84 -9.98 0.96
C VAL A 262 -15.68 -10.62 0.22
N VAL A 263 -14.69 -9.81 -0.17
CA VAL A 263 -13.48 -10.24 -0.87
C VAL A 263 -12.24 -9.90 -0.05
N ASN A 264 -11.24 -10.75 -0.14
CA ASN A 264 -9.91 -10.50 0.42
C ASN A 264 -9.05 -9.74 -0.61
N GLY A 265 -8.45 -8.61 -0.23
CA GLY A 265 -7.55 -7.82 -1.07
C GLY A 265 -6.15 -8.41 -1.20
N PHE A 266 -5.72 -9.29 -0.28
CA PHE A 266 -4.41 -9.94 -0.35
C PHE A 266 -4.37 -11.08 -1.38
N CYS A 267 -3.27 -11.18 -2.11
CA CYS A 267 -3.01 -12.25 -3.08
C CYS A 267 -1.67 -12.94 -2.80
N PRO A 268 -1.67 -14.25 -2.52
CA PRO A 268 -0.44 -15.03 -2.32
C PRO A 268 0.21 -15.53 -3.63
N ASP A 269 -0.45 -15.31 -4.77
CA ASP A 269 -0.02 -15.82 -6.08
C ASP A 269 0.89 -14.79 -6.79
N HIS A 270 2.19 -15.06 -6.83
CA HIS A 270 3.17 -14.17 -7.45
C HIS A 270 2.86 -13.83 -8.92
N PRO A 271 2.51 -14.77 -9.82
CA PRO A 271 2.13 -14.44 -11.18
C PRO A 271 1.01 -13.39 -11.28
N ARG A 272 -0.02 -13.50 -10.44
CA ARG A 272 -1.11 -12.50 -10.40
C ARG A 272 -0.61 -11.14 -9.89
N VAL A 273 0.19 -11.14 -8.82
CA VAL A 273 0.78 -9.92 -8.27
C VAL A 273 1.68 -9.23 -9.30
N MET A 274 2.48 -9.98 -10.04
CA MET A 274 3.32 -9.44 -11.12
C MET A 274 2.50 -8.88 -12.29
N GLN A 275 1.37 -9.51 -12.63
CA GLN A 275 0.45 -8.97 -13.63
C GLN A 275 -0.17 -7.65 -13.13
N ALA A 276 -0.65 -7.62 -11.88
CA ALA A 276 -1.19 -6.41 -11.26
C ALA A 276 -0.14 -5.28 -11.19
N MET A 277 1.12 -5.62 -10.86
CA MET A 277 2.23 -4.66 -10.89
C MET A 277 2.44 -4.09 -12.30
N THR A 278 2.39 -4.95 -13.32
CA THR A 278 2.53 -4.54 -14.73
C THR A 278 1.44 -3.55 -15.11
N ASP A 279 0.20 -3.81 -14.74
CA ASP A 279 -0.95 -2.96 -15.05
C ASP A 279 -0.87 -1.64 -14.29
N ALA A 280 -0.50 -1.68 -13.01
CA ALA A 280 -0.35 -0.49 -12.17
C ALA A 280 0.82 0.41 -12.63
N LEU A 281 1.97 -0.16 -13.01
CA LEU A 281 3.10 0.62 -13.51
C LEU A 281 2.79 1.33 -14.85
N ARG A 282 1.82 0.85 -15.64
CA ARG A 282 1.30 1.62 -16.80
C ARG A 282 0.62 2.91 -16.33
N HIS A 283 -0.14 2.87 -15.23
CA HIS A 283 -0.73 4.10 -14.67
C HIS A 283 0.32 5.07 -14.16
N VAL A 284 1.46 4.56 -13.65
CA VAL A 284 2.61 5.41 -13.27
C VAL A 284 3.24 6.02 -14.53
N ALA A 285 3.48 5.24 -15.57
CA ALA A 285 4.03 5.71 -16.85
C ALA A 285 3.15 6.80 -17.49
N ASP A 286 1.82 6.62 -17.43
CA ASP A 286 0.81 7.54 -17.96
C ASP A 286 0.55 8.74 -17.03
N ARG A 287 1.27 8.87 -15.92
CA ARG A 287 1.09 9.92 -14.89
C ARG A 287 -0.33 9.97 -14.30
N ARG A 288 -1.03 8.86 -14.29
CA ARG A 288 -2.36 8.71 -13.68
C ARG A 288 -2.28 8.24 -12.23
N PHE A 289 -1.11 7.78 -11.80
CA PHE A 289 -0.77 7.38 -10.45
C PHE A 289 0.64 7.83 -10.09
N THR A 290 0.85 8.23 -8.84
CA THR A 290 2.19 8.52 -8.31
C THR A 290 2.24 8.38 -6.80
N PHE A 291 3.35 7.88 -6.27
CA PHE A 291 3.64 7.92 -4.84
C PHE A 291 4.30 9.24 -4.39
N ALA A 292 4.67 10.14 -5.30
CA ALA A 292 5.37 11.39 -4.96
C ALA A 292 4.75 12.18 -3.80
N PRO A 293 3.42 12.45 -3.75
CA PRO A 293 2.82 13.17 -2.63
C PRO A 293 2.64 12.32 -1.36
N LEU A 294 2.89 11.01 -1.44
CA LEU A 294 2.71 10.07 -0.34
C LEU A 294 4.02 9.70 0.35
N VAL A 295 5.16 9.81 -0.34
CA VAL A 295 6.50 9.63 0.25
C VAL A 295 6.86 10.90 1.02
N THR A 296 6.54 10.92 2.31
CA THR A 296 6.68 12.10 3.16
C THR A 296 8.00 12.14 3.93
N HIS A 297 8.67 11.00 4.09
CA HIS A 297 9.90 10.89 4.87
C HIS A 297 10.93 10.04 4.14
N ARG A 298 12.20 10.46 4.21
CA ARG A 298 13.34 9.76 3.61
C ARG A 298 14.43 9.61 4.66
N PHE A 299 15.02 8.43 4.73
CA PHE A 299 16.06 8.09 5.70
C PHE A 299 17.16 7.27 5.02
N GLY A 300 18.39 7.37 5.53
CA GLY A 300 19.44 6.40 5.24
C GLY A 300 19.25 5.10 6.05
N LEU A 301 20.16 4.15 5.89
CA LEU A 301 20.14 2.88 6.64
C LEU A 301 20.18 3.07 8.16
N ASP A 302 20.82 4.13 8.64
CA ASP A 302 20.90 4.49 10.06
C ASP A 302 19.56 5.02 10.61
N GLY A 303 18.64 5.42 9.75
CA GLY A 303 17.33 5.95 10.10
C GLY A 303 16.21 4.92 10.19
N VAL A 304 16.46 3.62 9.98
CA VAL A 304 15.42 2.56 9.96
C VAL A 304 14.57 2.57 11.23
N ASP A 305 15.20 2.64 12.41
CA ASP A 305 14.46 2.64 13.69
C ASP A 305 13.63 3.93 13.87
N ALA A 306 14.15 5.08 13.43
CA ALA A 306 13.41 6.33 13.46
C ALA A 306 12.18 6.29 12.52
N ALA A 307 12.31 5.71 11.34
CA ALA A 307 11.21 5.55 10.39
C ALA A 307 10.08 4.67 10.97
N TYR A 308 10.43 3.53 11.59
CA TYR A 308 9.44 2.67 12.26
C TYR A 308 8.82 3.34 13.49
N ALA A 309 9.59 4.11 14.25
CA ALA A 309 9.07 4.83 15.42
C ALA A 309 8.02 5.88 15.02
N LEU A 310 8.28 6.65 13.95
CA LEU A 310 7.30 7.61 13.40
C LEU A 310 6.04 6.92 12.90
N MET A 311 6.20 5.81 12.17
CA MET A 311 5.08 5.02 11.67
C MET A 311 4.23 4.46 12.81
N ALA A 312 4.86 3.86 13.83
CA ALA A 312 4.17 3.29 14.98
C ALA A 312 3.44 4.32 15.84
N ALA A 313 3.98 5.56 15.90
CA ALA A 313 3.38 6.67 16.61
C ALA A 313 2.26 7.37 15.83
N HIS A 314 1.99 6.98 14.59
CA HIS A 314 1.11 7.71 13.67
C HIS A 314 1.42 9.22 13.68
N ALA A 315 2.72 9.55 13.55
CA ALA A 315 3.21 10.91 13.71
C ALA A 315 2.49 11.89 12.76
N PRO A 316 2.19 13.12 13.19
CA PRO A 316 1.57 14.11 12.33
C PRO A 316 2.36 14.30 11.04
N GLY A 317 1.67 14.40 9.90
CA GLY A 317 2.30 14.53 8.59
C GLY A 317 2.91 13.24 8.01
N PHE A 318 3.03 12.15 8.78
CA PHE A 318 3.57 10.88 8.28
C PHE A 318 2.55 10.15 7.40
N VAL A 319 2.96 9.78 6.18
CA VAL A 319 2.19 8.89 5.29
C VAL A 319 3.04 7.68 4.92
N LYS A 320 4.22 7.89 4.36
CA LYS A 320 5.16 6.83 3.99
C LYS A 320 6.59 7.30 4.20
N ALA A 321 7.40 6.41 4.79
CA ALA A 321 8.84 6.53 4.79
C ALA A 321 9.46 5.60 3.74
N VAL A 322 10.58 6.04 3.16
CA VAL A 322 11.48 5.22 2.35
C VAL A 322 12.87 5.26 2.93
N ILE A 323 13.57 4.15 2.84
CA ILE A 323 15.00 4.03 3.14
C ILE A 323 15.75 4.11 1.82
N GLU A 324 16.72 5.04 1.74
CA GLU A 324 17.63 5.24 0.63
C GLU A 324 19.04 4.90 1.16
N PRO A 325 19.53 3.67 0.92
CA PRO A 325 20.73 3.12 1.55
C PRO A 325 22.04 3.83 1.18
#